data_9a6e5807a590706eb6eb37409076834b
#
_entry.id   9a6e5807a590706eb6eb37409076834b
#
_cell.length_a   1.000
_cell.length_b   1.000
_cell.length_c   1.000
_cell.angle_alpha   90.00
_cell.angle_beta   90.00
_cell.angle_gamma   90.00
#
_symmetry.space_group_name_H-M   'P 1'
#
loop_
_entity.id
_entity.type
_entity.pdbx_description
1 polymer ?
#
loop_
_entity_poly.entity_id
_entity_poly.type
_entity_poly.pdbx_seq_one_letter_code
_entity_poly.pdbx_strand_id
1 'polypeptide(L)'
;MYEKMKDDYKITFIRGATTASGNSVREIEVAVVELIDELISRNNLIKTNILSITFTATKDLDACFPASIARKFNGLDSVAFLDCQQMHDPMMLIFV
;
A
#
# COMPACT_ATOMS: atom_id res chain seq x y z
N MET A 1 16.10 -19.10 8.04
CA MET A 1 17.49 -19.08 7.60
C MET A 1 17.81 -17.80 6.86
N TYR A 2 18.96 -17.25 7.11
CA TYR A 2 19.39 -16.01 6.51
C TYR A 2 20.27 -16.27 5.29
N GLU A 3 19.98 -15.59 4.20
CA GLU A 3 20.75 -15.70 2.98
C GLU A 3 21.38 -14.34 2.64
N LYS A 4 22.67 -14.37 2.35
CA LYS A 4 23.39 -13.14 2.07
C LYS A 4 22.97 -12.56 0.71
N MET A 5 22.60 -11.29 0.70
CA MET A 5 22.28 -10.57 -0.53
C MET A 5 23.55 -10.31 -1.34
N LYS A 6 23.41 -10.40 -2.66
CA LYS A 6 24.50 -10.05 -3.56
C LYS A 6 24.63 -8.54 -3.68
N ASP A 7 25.83 -8.07 -3.98
CA ASP A 7 26.12 -6.65 -4.06
C ASP A 7 25.37 -5.92 -5.18
N ASP A 8 24.93 -6.64 -6.20
CA ASP A 8 24.17 -6.06 -7.32
C ASP A 8 22.68 -5.94 -7.02
N TYR A 9 22.19 -6.45 -5.90
CA TYR A 9 20.80 -6.24 -5.51
C TYR A 9 20.63 -4.87 -4.87
N LYS A 10 19.57 -4.19 -5.29
CA LYS A 10 19.14 -2.95 -4.68
C LYS A 10 17.71 -3.07 -4.25
N ILE A 11 17.44 -2.69 -3.01
CA ILE A 11 16.08 -2.58 -2.49
C ILE A 11 15.78 -1.09 -2.36
N THR A 12 14.71 -0.66 -3.00
CA THR A 12 14.27 0.73 -2.96
C THR A 12 12.96 0.80 -2.21
N PHE A 13 12.84 1.77 -1.33
CA PHE A 13 11.61 2.05 -0.61
C PHE A 13 10.94 3.27 -1.21
N ILE A 14 9.64 3.14 -1.47
CA ILE A 14 8.83 4.21 -2.04
C ILE A 14 7.65 4.44 -1.11
N ARG A 15 7.33 5.69 -0.86
CA ARG A 15 6.30 6.08 0.08
C ARG A 15 5.27 6.97 -0.61
N GLY A 16 4.05 6.86 -0.16
CA GLY A 16 2.99 7.74 -0.62
C GLY A 16 1.90 7.84 0.42
N ALA A 17 1.06 8.84 0.28
CA ALA A 17 -0.06 9.06 1.16
C ALA A 17 -1.22 9.67 0.39
N THR A 18 -2.42 9.36 0.84
CA THR A 18 -3.64 9.95 0.31
C THR A 18 -4.68 10.05 1.42
N THR A 19 -5.77 10.73 1.15
CA THR A 19 -6.92 10.80 2.04
C THR A 19 -8.09 10.04 1.42
N ALA A 20 -8.85 9.34 2.25
CA ALA A 20 -10.14 8.80 1.82
C ALA A 20 -11.22 9.87 2.04
N SER A 21 -12.19 9.92 1.15
CA SER A 21 -13.30 10.90 1.27
C SER A 21 -14.28 10.53 2.37
N GLY A 22 -14.20 9.31 2.87
CA GLY A 22 -15.04 8.84 3.97
C GLY A 22 -14.67 7.42 4.35
N ASN A 23 -15.38 6.86 5.33
CA ASN A 23 -15.14 5.52 5.84
C ASN A 23 -16.19 4.53 5.31
N SER A 24 -16.09 4.21 4.03
CA SER A 24 -16.86 3.14 3.41
C SER A 24 -15.93 2.28 2.57
N VAL A 25 -16.35 1.05 2.27
CA VAL A 25 -15.55 0.16 1.42
C VAL A 25 -15.22 0.84 0.10
N ARG A 26 -16.21 1.48 -0.53
CA ARG A 26 -16.00 2.14 -1.82
C ARG A 26 -15.04 3.32 -1.72
N GLU A 27 -15.15 4.14 -0.69
CA GLU A 27 -14.30 5.31 -0.54
C GLU A 27 -12.86 4.92 -0.24
N ILE A 28 -12.66 3.88 0.56
CA ILE A 28 -11.33 3.33 0.81
C ILE A 28 -10.78 2.68 -0.45
N GLU A 29 -11.62 1.97 -1.21
CA GLU A 29 -11.21 1.37 -2.48
C GLU A 29 -10.71 2.41 -3.46
N VAL A 30 -11.43 3.51 -3.64
CA VAL A 30 -11.01 4.59 -4.53
C VAL A 30 -9.66 5.15 -4.10
N ALA A 31 -9.48 5.40 -2.81
CA ALA A 31 -8.24 5.94 -2.28
C ALA A 31 -7.05 4.98 -2.49
N VAL A 32 -7.25 3.70 -2.22
CA VAL A 32 -6.19 2.69 -2.35
C VAL A 32 -5.79 2.52 -3.82
N VAL A 33 -6.75 2.39 -4.72
CA VAL A 33 -6.48 2.22 -6.15
C VAL A 33 -5.74 3.43 -6.69
N GLU A 34 -6.19 4.63 -6.36
CA GLU A 34 -5.53 5.86 -6.78
C GLU A 34 -4.09 5.94 -6.26
N LEU A 35 -3.87 5.60 -5.00
CA LEU A 35 -2.54 5.65 -4.41
C LEU A 35 -1.59 4.65 -5.08
N ILE A 36 -2.03 3.43 -5.31
CA ILE A 36 -1.22 2.40 -5.97
C ILE A 36 -0.90 2.82 -7.40
N ASP A 37 -1.90 3.28 -8.16
CA ASP A 37 -1.68 3.73 -9.53
C ASP A 37 -0.66 4.86 -9.60
N GLU A 38 -0.77 5.83 -8.71
CA GLU A 38 0.16 6.96 -8.67
C GLU A 38 1.58 6.51 -8.32
N LEU A 39 1.74 5.63 -7.35
CA LEU A 39 3.06 5.13 -6.97
C LEU A 39 3.71 4.37 -8.11
N ILE A 40 2.95 3.52 -8.78
CA ILE A 40 3.48 2.72 -9.89
C ILE A 40 3.85 3.61 -11.07
N SER A 41 2.97 4.52 -11.46
CA SER A 41 3.20 5.34 -12.66
C SER A 41 4.28 6.40 -12.44
N ARG A 42 4.29 7.06 -11.29
CA ARG A 42 5.28 8.11 -11.01
C ARG A 42 6.70 7.59 -10.84
N ASN A 43 6.84 6.36 -10.43
CA ASN A 43 8.15 5.76 -10.16
C ASN A 43 8.52 4.71 -11.21
N ASN A 44 7.73 4.55 -12.26
CA ASN A 44 7.96 3.57 -13.31
C ASN A 44 8.20 2.16 -12.75
N LEU A 45 7.37 1.77 -11.78
CA LEU A 45 7.54 0.48 -11.12
C LEU A 45 7.10 -0.66 -12.02
N ILE A 46 7.85 -1.75 -11.96
CA ILE A 46 7.47 -3.02 -12.58
C ILE A 46 6.80 -3.85 -11.51
N LYS A 47 5.52 -4.19 -11.69
CA LYS A 47 4.72 -4.86 -10.67
C LYS A 47 5.35 -6.16 -10.17
N THR A 48 5.97 -6.92 -11.05
CA THR A 48 6.62 -8.18 -10.69
C THR A 48 7.86 -7.99 -9.81
N ASN A 49 8.38 -6.77 -9.73
CA ASN A 49 9.53 -6.44 -8.89
C ASN A 49 9.13 -5.88 -7.52
N ILE A 50 7.84 -5.72 -7.28
CA ILE A 50 7.36 -5.25 -5.97
C ILE A 50 7.41 -6.41 -4.99
N LEU A 51 8.13 -6.22 -3.90
CA LEU A 51 8.31 -7.26 -2.88
C LEU A 51 7.20 -7.25 -1.84
N SER A 52 6.88 -6.07 -1.35
CA SER A 52 5.84 -5.92 -0.34
C SER A 52 5.24 -4.51 -0.37
N ILE A 53 4.01 -4.43 0.09
CA ILE A 53 3.32 -3.16 0.29
C ILE A 53 2.76 -3.16 1.71
N THR A 54 3.14 -2.15 2.47
CA THR A 54 2.62 -1.94 3.81
C THR A 54 1.71 -0.73 3.80
N PHE A 55 0.47 -0.93 4.23
CA PHE A 55 -0.48 0.16 4.40
C PHE A 55 -0.56 0.57 5.85
N THR A 56 -0.56 1.87 6.08
CA THR A 56 -0.84 2.42 7.39
C THR A 56 -2.06 3.32 7.26
N ALA A 57 -3.10 3.04 8.02
CA ALA A 57 -4.32 3.81 7.99
C ALA A 57 -4.64 4.34 9.38
N THR A 58 -5.29 5.49 9.44
CA THR A 58 -5.80 6.03 10.69
C THR A 58 -6.98 5.18 11.17
N LYS A 59 -7.21 5.12 12.48
CA LYS A 59 -8.18 4.19 13.05
C LYS A 59 -9.63 4.52 12.73
N ASP A 60 -9.90 5.70 12.21
CA ASP A 60 -11.24 6.07 11.73
C ASP A 60 -11.59 5.42 10.38
N LEU A 61 -10.63 4.78 9.72
CA LEU A 61 -10.85 4.04 8.48
C LEU A 61 -10.90 2.54 8.80
N ASP A 62 -12.06 2.06 9.19
CA ASP A 62 -12.24 0.68 9.63
C ASP A 62 -13.25 -0.12 8.80
N ALA A 63 -13.80 0.45 7.73
CA ALA A 63 -14.77 -0.24 6.90
C ALA A 63 -14.20 -1.44 6.15
N CYS A 64 -12.92 -1.38 5.78
CA CYS A 64 -12.21 -2.52 5.20
C CYS A 64 -10.71 -2.33 5.33
N PHE A 65 -9.96 -3.40 5.08
CA PHE A 65 -8.50 -3.34 5.09
C PHE A 65 -7.98 -2.91 3.71
N PRO A 66 -7.11 -1.90 3.65
CA PRO A 66 -6.50 -1.50 2.37
C PRO A 66 -5.84 -2.66 1.61
N ALA A 67 -5.17 -3.57 2.32
CA ALA A 67 -4.54 -4.72 1.68
C ALA A 67 -5.54 -5.64 1.00
N SER A 68 -6.76 -5.78 1.50
CA SER A 68 -7.77 -6.61 0.86
C SER A 68 -8.19 -6.08 -0.50
N ILE A 69 -8.16 -4.76 -0.66
CA ILE A 69 -8.42 -4.10 -1.94
C ILE A 69 -7.21 -4.27 -2.86
N ALA A 70 -6.01 -4.04 -2.34
CA ALA A 70 -4.79 -4.10 -3.12
C ALA A 70 -4.52 -5.49 -3.70
N ARG A 71 -4.90 -6.55 -2.98
CA ARG A 71 -4.76 -7.93 -3.47
C ARG A 71 -5.53 -8.19 -4.76
N LYS A 72 -6.59 -7.45 -4.99
CA LYS A 72 -7.40 -7.56 -6.21
C LYS A 72 -6.81 -6.77 -7.37
N PHE A 73 -5.80 -5.97 -7.10
CA PHE A 73 -5.15 -5.16 -8.13
C PHE A 73 -4.39 -6.07 -9.09
N ASN A 74 -4.63 -5.89 -10.38
CA ASN A 74 -4.04 -6.76 -11.40
C ASN A 74 -2.51 -6.66 -11.38
N GLY A 75 -1.85 -7.81 -11.33
CA GLY A 75 -0.39 -7.89 -11.37
C GLY A 75 0.31 -7.86 -10.03
N LEU A 76 -0.45 -7.83 -8.91
CA LEU A 76 0.13 -7.82 -7.56
C LEU A 76 -0.04 -9.15 -6.83
N ASP A 77 -0.16 -10.25 -7.55
CA ASP A 77 -0.47 -11.57 -6.98
C ASP A 77 0.62 -12.10 -6.05
N SER A 78 1.87 -11.78 -6.35
CA SER A 78 3.02 -12.26 -5.58
C SER A 78 3.52 -11.29 -4.52
N VAL A 79 2.83 -10.18 -4.34
CA VAL A 79 3.24 -9.14 -3.38
C VAL A 79 2.76 -9.52 -1.98
N ALA A 80 3.65 -9.34 -1.00
CA ALA A 80 3.26 -9.48 0.40
C ALA A 80 2.60 -8.18 0.88
N PHE A 81 1.47 -8.30 1.56
CA PHE A 81 0.71 -7.15 2.05
C PHE A 81 0.64 -7.15 3.57
N LEU A 82 0.72 -5.96 4.13
CA LEU A 82 0.58 -5.74 5.56
C LEU A 82 -0.26 -4.48 5.80
N ASP A 83 -1.23 -4.58 6.70
CA ASP A 83 -2.00 -3.45 7.17
C ASP A 83 -1.58 -3.10 8.59
N CYS A 84 -1.33 -1.82 8.83
CA CYS A 84 -1.05 -1.30 10.16
C CYS A 84 -2.02 -0.17 10.48
N GLN A 85 -2.42 -0.08 11.74
CA GLN A 85 -3.25 1.02 12.21
C GLN A 85 -2.38 2.08 12.86
N GLN A 86 -2.60 3.33 12.48
CA GLN A 86 -1.89 4.45 13.08
C GLN A 86 -2.54 4.81 14.42
N MET A 87 -1.73 5.07 15.44
CA MET A 87 -2.22 5.10 16.81
C MET A 87 -3.01 6.34 17.20
N HIS A 88 -2.65 7.52 16.75
CA HIS A 88 -3.17 8.75 17.38
C HIS A 88 -3.64 9.83 16.41
N ASP A 89 -3.78 9.54 15.15
CA ASP A 89 -4.15 10.54 14.18
C ASP A 89 -5.63 10.38 13.79
N PRO A 90 -6.48 11.41 14.00
CA PRO A 90 -7.88 11.32 13.61
C PRO A 90 -8.14 11.64 12.13
N MET A 91 -7.12 11.85 11.34
CA MET A 91 -7.27 12.15 9.92
C MET A 91 -7.42 10.87 9.10
N MET A 92 -8.28 10.89 8.09
CA MET A 92 -8.54 9.74 7.21
C MET A 92 -7.40 9.58 6.18
N LEU A 93 -6.24 9.13 6.66
CA LEU A 93 -5.03 9.00 5.86
C LEU A 93 -4.67 7.54 5.61
N ILE A 94 -4.18 7.26 4.42
CA ILE A 94 -3.59 5.96 4.05
C ILE A 94 -2.15 6.23 3.61
N PHE A 95 -1.21 5.55 4.25
CA PHE A 95 0.20 5.58 3.88
C PHE A 95 0.64 4.23 3.31
N VAL A 96 1.55 4.28 2.39
CA VAL A 96 2.16 3.09 1.79
C VAL A 96 3.67 3.14 1.91
#